data_df91c22125f1d1b7298b0e6e3369f437
#
_entry.id   df91c22125f1d1b7298b0e6e3369f437
#
_cell.length_a   1.000
_cell.length_b   1.000
_cell.length_c   1.000
_cell.angle_alpha   90.00
_cell.angle_beta   90.00
_cell.angle_gamma   90.00
#
_symmetry.space_group_name_H-M   'P 1'
#
loop_
_entity.id
_entity.type
_entity.pdbx_description
1 polymer ?
#
loop_
_entity_poly.entity_id
_entity_poly.type
_entity_poly.pdbx_seq_one_letter_code
_entity_poly.pdbx_strand_id
1 'polypeptide(L)'
;FAGFSKDGIHWEIEHEPIKFKAGNTDMIESEYKYDPRVTWIEDRYWITWCNGYYGPTIGIGYTFDFKEFFQCENAFLPFNRNGVLLPQKFDGKYALLSRPSDSGHTPFGDIYISFSPDMKFWGEHRHVMAPTPFPESAWQCTKIGAGSVPFLTDEGWLMFYHGVITTCNGFRYSMGAAILDKDNPAKLLYRTREYLLAPAAPYELQGDVPNVVFPCAALQDGERVAVYYGAADTVVGLAFGYIREILEFTKRTSIL
;
A
#
# COMPACT_ATOMS: atom_id res chain seq x y z
N PHE A 1 9.52 4.20 -13.88
CA PHE A 1 9.17 5.19 -14.89
C PHE A 1 8.23 6.21 -14.28
N ALA A 2 8.24 7.48 -14.74
CA ALA A 2 7.22 8.47 -14.43
C ALA A 2 6.12 8.44 -15.50
N GLY A 3 4.91 8.77 -15.10
CA GLY A 3 3.78 8.86 -16.02
C GLY A 3 2.91 10.05 -15.65
N PHE A 4 2.33 10.69 -16.65
CA PHE A 4 1.51 11.88 -16.49
C PHE A 4 0.16 11.69 -17.18
N SER A 5 -0.88 12.21 -16.56
CA SER A 5 -2.25 12.17 -17.10
C SER A 5 -2.99 13.47 -16.80
N LYS A 6 -3.90 13.85 -17.68
CA LYS A 6 -4.82 14.98 -17.48
C LYS A 6 -6.18 14.55 -16.95
N ASP A 7 -6.55 13.30 -17.17
CA ASP A 7 -7.88 12.75 -16.85
C ASP A 7 -7.84 11.53 -15.92
N GLY A 8 -6.63 11.04 -15.58
CA GLY A 8 -6.43 9.85 -14.76
C GLY A 8 -6.71 8.52 -15.49
N ILE A 9 -7.02 8.56 -16.78
CA ILE A 9 -7.35 7.38 -17.60
C ILE A 9 -6.32 7.18 -18.70
N HIS A 10 -5.97 8.25 -19.41
CA HIS A 10 -4.98 8.23 -20.48
C HIS A 10 -3.65 8.75 -19.96
N TRP A 11 -2.61 7.92 -20.03
CA TRP A 11 -1.31 8.18 -19.45
C TRP A 11 -0.21 8.27 -20.49
N GLU A 12 0.62 9.29 -20.38
CA GLU A 12 1.89 9.41 -21.09
C GLU A 12 2.99 8.89 -20.15
N ILE A 13 3.62 7.77 -20.50
CA ILE A 13 4.67 7.15 -19.69
C ILE A 13 6.04 7.54 -20.27
N GLU A 14 6.92 8.05 -19.41
CA GLU A 14 8.31 8.34 -19.78
C GLU A 14 9.04 7.08 -20.24
N HIS A 15 9.88 7.20 -21.27
CA HIS A 15 10.63 6.06 -21.80
C HIS A 15 11.87 5.69 -20.98
N GLU A 16 12.40 6.65 -20.22
CA GLU A 16 13.57 6.44 -19.36
C GLU A 16 13.16 6.08 -17.93
N PRO A 17 13.83 5.10 -17.31
CA PRO A 17 13.64 4.82 -15.90
C PRO A 17 13.99 6.01 -15.02
N ILE A 18 13.28 6.18 -13.92
CA ILE A 18 13.61 7.15 -12.89
C ILE A 18 15.05 6.89 -12.38
N LYS A 19 15.89 7.93 -12.40
CA LYS A 19 17.23 7.90 -11.85
C LYS A 19 17.25 8.68 -10.54
N PHE A 20 17.59 7.98 -9.46
CA PHE A 20 17.69 8.61 -8.15
C PHE A 20 19.06 9.30 -7.97
N LYS A 21 19.05 10.43 -7.28
CA LYS A 21 20.20 11.10 -6.68
C LYS A 21 20.26 10.76 -5.18
N ALA A 22 21.42 10.98 -4.55
CA ALA A 22 21.54 10.84 -3.10
C ALA A 22 20.66 11.87 -2.38
N GLY A 23 19.89 11.42 -1.41
CA GLY A 23 19.03 12.23 -0.54
C GLY A 23 19.68 12.45 0.83
N ASN A 24 19.19 11.73 1.85
CA ASN A 24 19.71 11.84 3.22
C ASN A 24 20.74 10.75 3.59
N THR A 25 21.20 10.00 2.62
CA THR A 25 22.20 8.93 2.74
C THR A 25 22.97 8.80 1.44
N ASP A 26 24.06 8.04 1.43
CA ASP A 26 24.71 7.61 0.20
C ASP A 26 23.77 6.74 -0.63
N MET A 27 24.02 6.68 -1.94
CA MET A 27 23.18 5.88 -2.83
C MET A 27 23.23 4.39 -2.44
N ILE A 28 22.04 3.82 -2.22
CA ILE A 28 21.88 2.42 -1.91
C ILE A 28 21.57 1.68 -3.21
N GLU A 29 22.46 0.79 -3.60
CA GLU A 29 22.21 -0.11 -4.72
C GLU A 29 21.09 -1.10 -4.36
N SER A 30 20.26 -1.40 -5.32
CA SER A 30 19.14 -2.33 -5.15
C SER A 30 18.96 -3.21 -6.38
N GLU A 31 18.68 -4.47 -6.14
CA GLU A 31 18.49 -5.46 -7.20
C GLU A 31 17.21 -5.19 -8.00
N TYR A 32 16.18 -4.66 -7.32
CA TYR A 32 14.87 -4.35 -7.92
C TYR A 32 14.15 -3.23 -7.15
N LYS A 33 13.20 -2.60 -7.81
CA LYS A 33 12.27 -1.61 -7.25
C LYS A 33 10.89 -1.82 -7.86
N TYR A 34 9.86 -2.04 -7.02
CA TYR A 34 8.47 -2.21 -7.46
C TYR A 34 7.48 -1.71 -6.40
N ASP A 35 6.20 -1.69 -6.72
CA ASP A 35 5.09 -1.26 -5.86
C ASP A 35 5.26 0.15 -5.28
N PRO A 36 5.44 1.20 -6.09
CA PRO A 36 5.57 2.55 -5.57
C PRO A 36 4.26 3.05 -4.95
N ARG A 37 4.36 3.83 -3.87
CA ARG A 37 3.29 4.65 -3.30
C ARG A 37 3.79 6.08 -3.19
N VAL A 38 2.95 7.03 -3.58
CA VAL A 38 3.29 8.45 -3.58
C VAL A 38 2.39 9.18 -2.60
N THR A 39 2.99 9.92 -1.68
CA THR A 39 2.30 10.62 -0.60
C THR A 39 2.81 12.06 -0.52
N TRP A 40 1.89 13.03 -0.61
CA TRP A 40 2.25 14.42 -0.34
C TRP A 40 2.29 14.67 1.16
N ILE A 41 3.43 15.12 1.69
CA ILE A 41 3.59 15.53 3.09
C ILE A 41 4.45 16.79 3.14
N GLU A 42 3.94 17.84 3.79
CA GLU A 42 4.58 19.13 3.95
C GLU A 42 4.86 19.85 2.62
N ASP A 43 6.01 19.64 2.01
CA ASP A 43 6.49 20.41 0.86
C ASP A 43 6.94 19.55 -0.33
N ARG A 44 6.74 18.22 -0.26
CA ARG A 44 7.22 17.30 -1.29
C ARG A 44 6.38 16.04 -1.40
N TYR A 45 6.56 15.34 -2.51
CA TYR A 45 6.03 14.00 -2.72
C TYR A 45 7.04 12.98 -2.20
N TRP A 46 6.67 12.29 -1.14
CA TRP A 46 7.40 11.13 -0.64
C TRP A 46 6.98 9.89 -1.42
N ILE A 47 7.94 9.05 -1.72
CA ILE A 47 7.73 7.81 -2.47
C ILE A 47 8.29 6.66 -1.63
N THR A 48 7.48 5.64 -1.43
CA THR A 48 7.90 4.36 -0.86
C THR A 48 7.79 3.28 -1.92
N TRP A 49 8.66 2.29 -1.88
CA TRP A 49 8.63 1.14 -2.80
C TRP A 49 9.19 -0.10 -2.13
N CYS A 50 8.94 -1.28 -2.70
CA CYS A 50 9.67 -2.48 -2.33
C CYS A 50 11.06 -2.42 -2.95
N ASN A 51 12.09 -2.46 -2.12
CA ASN A 51 13.49 -2.32 -2.49
C ASN A 51 14.25 -3.63 -2.26
N GLY A 52 14.94 -4.13 -3.28
CA GLY A 52 15.79 -5.30 -3.16
C GLY A 52 17.15 -4.95 -2.57
N TYR A 53 17.34 -5.21 -1.29
CA TYR A 53 18.59 -4.97 -0.58
C TYR A 53 18.85 -6.14 0.37
N TYR A 54 19.57 -7.17 -0.13
CA TYR A 54 19.76 -8.46 0.56
C TYR A 54 18.45 -9.13 1.00
N GLY A 55 17.43 -8.94 0.19
CA GLY A 55 16.04 -9.31 0.43
C GLY A 55 15.10 -8.09 0.33
N PRO A 56 13.79 -8.31 0.33
CA PRO A 56 12.84 -7.20 0.21
C PRO A 56 12.84 -6.33 1.46
N THR A 57 12.98 -5.01 1.27
CA THR A 57 12.77 -4.00 2.30
C THR A 57 11.99 -2.81 1.74
N ILE A 58 11.82 -1.76 2.50
CA ILE A 58 11.10 -0.57 2.08
C ILE A 58 12.10 0.53 1.78
N GLY A 59 12.23 0.88 0.50
CA GLY A 59 12.94 2.07 0.05
C GLY A 59 12.09 3.32 0.26
N ILE A 60 12.75 4.41 0.57
CA ILE A 60 12.15 5.75 0.70
C ILE A 60 12.89 6.72 -0.22
N GLY A 61 12.15 7.61 -0.83
CA GLY A 61 12.67 8.72 -1.60
C GLY A 61 11.67 9.85 -1.68
N TYR A 62 12.06 10.91 -2.36
CA TYR A 62 11.15 12.03 -2.58
C TYR A 62 11.42 12.73 -3.91
N THR A 63 10.46 13.52 -4.33
CA THR A 63 10.56 14.45 -5.45
C THR A 63 9.75 15.70 -5.15
N PHE A 64 10.13 16.83 -5.77
CA PHE A 64 9.34 18.05 -5.69
C PHE A 64 8.46 18.25 -6.93
N ASP A 65 8.85 17.68 -8.06
CA ASP A 65 8.31 18.04 -9.37
C ASP A 65 8.17 16.86 -10.35
N PHE A 66 8.45 15.63 -9.90
CA PHE A 66 8.53 14.40 -10.72
C PHE A 66 9.56 14.43 -11.86
N LYS A 67 10.56 15.34 -11.77
CA LYS A 67 11.69 15.39 -12.70
C LYS A 67 12.99 14.93 -12.04
N GLU A 68 13.22 15.39 -10.80
CA GLU A 68 14.35 14.95 -10.00
C GLU A 68 13.87 14.11 -8.82
N PHE A 69 14.53 12.98 -8.62
CA PHE A 69 14.18 12.02 -7.58
C PHE A 69 15.37 11.78 -6.65
N PHE A 70 15.11 11.75 -5.36
CA PHE A 70 16.13 11.60 -4.34
C PHE A 70 15.85 10.33 -3.53
N GLN A 71 16.84 9.45 -3.42
CA GLN A 71 16.76 8.26 -2.59
C GLN A 71 17.24 8.57 -1.18
N CYS A 72 16.46 8.13 -0.20
CA CYS A 72 16.77 8.19 1.22
C CYS A 72 17.19 6.82 1.76
N GLU A 73 17.48 6.77 3.06
CA GLU A 73 17.74 5.53 3.79
C GLU A 73 16.56 4.56 3.67
N ASN A 74 16.84 3.25 3.61
CA ASN A 74 15.79 2.25 3.70
C ASN A 74 15.12 2.32 5.09
N ALA A 75 13.79 2.18 5.13
CA ALA A 75 13.06 2.28 6.39
C ALA A 75 13.40 1.15 7.37
N PHE A 76 13.61 -0.05 6.87
CA PHE A 76 13.78 -1.26 7.68
C PHE A 76 14.84 -2.19 7.10
N LEU A 77 15.26 -3.14 7.92
CA LEU A 77 16.00 -4.31 7.47
C LEU A 77 15.08 -5.26 6.67
N PRO A 78 15.62 -6.11 5.79
CA PRO A 78 14.88 -7.24 5.25
C PRO A 78 14.42 -8.17 6.40
N PHE A 79 13.27 -8.78 6.33
CA PHE A 79 12.29 -8.79 5.24
C PHE A 79 11.11 -7.89 5.60
N ASN A 80 10.80 -6.88 4.79
CA ASN A 80 9.64 -6.04 4.99
C ASN A 80 9.07 -5.58 3.64
N ARG A 81 7.76 -5.36 3.54
CA ARG A 81 7.05 -4.99 2.30
C ARG A 81 5.89 -4.05 2.57
N ASN A 82 5.26 -3.60 1.48
CA ASN A 82 4.03 -2.82 1.48
C ASN A 82 4.13 -1.54 2.33
N GLY A 83 5.23 -0.81 2.13
CA GLY A 83 5.44 0.49 2.79
C GLY A 83 4.45 1.53 2.29
N VAL A 84 3.63 2.08 3.19
CA VAL A 84 2.66 3.13 2.89
C VAL A 84 2.76 4.24 3.92
N LEU A 85 3.23 5.41 3.52
CA LEU A 85 3.26 6.60 4.38
C LEU A 85 1.86 7.18 4.52
N LEU A 86 1.47 7.56 5.73
CA LEU A 86 0.27 8.38 5.95
C LEU A 86 0.56 9.83 5.53
N PRO A 87 -0.44 10.57 5.00
CA PRO A 87 -0.23 11.90 4.41
C PRO A 87 -0.13 13.04 5.43
N GLN A 88 0.13 12.72 6.68
CA GLN A 88 0.39 13.70 7.75
C GLN A 88 1.28 13.14 8.83
N LYS A 89 1.77 14.02 9.70
CA LYS A 89 2.47 13.66 10.93
C LYS A 89 1.48 13.46 12.09
N PHE A 90 1.83 12.54 12.99
CA PHE A 90 1.15 12.27 14.25
C PHE A 90 2.12 12.58 15.39
N ASP A 91 1.75 13.48 16.28
CA ASP A 91 2.64 13.99 17.35
C ASP A 91 4.03 14.39 16.83
N GLY A 92 4.06 15.07 15.67
CA GLY A 92 5.28 15.55 15.02
C GLY A 92 6.10 14.47 14.30
N LYS A 93 5.64 13.21 14.25
CA LYS A 93 6.33 12.08 13.61
C LYS A 93 5.63 11.63 12.33
N TYR A 94 6.40 11.24 11.34
CA TYR A 94 5.90 10.50 10.18
C TYR A 94 5.42 9.11 10.59
N ALA A 95 4.42 8.60 9.91
CA ALA A 95 3.83 7.29 10.17
C ALA A 95 3.86 6.42 8.91
N LEU A 96 4.38 5.20 9.02
CA LEU A 96 4.57 4.26 7.92
C LEU A 96 3.93 2.92 8.26
N LEU A 97 2.93 2.53 7.47
CA LEU A 97 2.39 1.17 7.49
C LEU A 97 3.37 0.26 6.75
N SER A 98 3.53 -0.96 7.26
CA SER A 98 4.40 -1.96 6.66
C SER A 98 3.93 -3.37 6.97
N ARG A 99 4.43 -4.34 6.23
CA ARG A 99 4.22 -5.76 6.51
C ARG A 99 5.57 -6.45 6.65
N PRO A 100 6.06 -6.64 7.87
CA PRO A 100 7.16 -7.56 8.11
C PRO A 100 6.81 -8.94 7.54
N SER A 101 7.76 -9.62 6.95
CA SER A 101 7.56 -10.93 6.35
C SER A 101 8.82 -11.76 6.55
N ASP A 102 8.71 -13.06 6.53
CA ASP A 102 9.88 -13.92 6.55
C ASP A 102 10.03 -14.77 5.28
N SER A 103 11.10 -15.51 5.19
CA SER A 103 11.41 -16.34 4.03
C SER A 103 10.91 -17.78 4.16
N GLY A 104 10.08 -18.11 5.19
CA GLY A 104 9.41 -19.38 5.14
C GLY A 104 9.15 -20.20 6.41
N HIS A 105 9.71 -19.90 7.57
CA HIS A 105 9.44 -20.71 8.77
C HIS A 105 8.16 -20.32 9.50
N THR A 106 7.89 -19.03 9.61
CA THR A 106 6.70 -18.51 10.28
C THR A 106 6.02 -17.56 9.32
N PRO A 107 4.91 -17.95 8.68
CA PRO A 107 4.17 -17.04 7.83
C PRO A 107 3.80 -15.79 8.63
N PHE A 108 4.38 -14.66 8.28
CA PHE A 108 4.11 -13.39 8.90
C PHE A 108 3.40 -12.51 7.87
N GLY A 109 2.19 -12.09 8.18
CA GLY A 109 1.32 -11.46 7.21
C GLY A 109 0.52 -10.28 7.74
N ASP A 110 0.92 -9.74 8.91
CA ASP A 110 0.23 -8.68 9.61
C ASP A 110 0.67 -7.30 9.16
N ILE A 111 -0.22 -6.32 9.25
CA ILE A 111 0.10 -4.91 9.05
C ILE A 111 0.54 -4.31 10.38
N TYR A 112 1.69 -3.62 10.34
CA TYR A 112 2.23 -2.82 11.44
C TYR A 112 2.31 -1.36 11.01
N ILE A 113 2.38 -0.47 11.99
CA ILE A 113 2.71 0.94 11.82
C ILE A 113 3.96 1.27 12.62
N SER A 114 4.80 2.12 12.07
CA SER A 114 6.03 2.60 12.71
C SER A 114 6.12 4.11 12.56
N PHE A 115 6.79 4.76 13.49
CA PHE A 115 6.91 6.21 13.52
C PHE A 115 8.38 6.65 13.39
N SER A 116 8.58 7.81 12.75
CA SER A 116 9.91 8.40 12.54
C SER A 116 9.87 9.92 12.71
N PRO A 117 10.83 10.51 13.41
CA PRO A 117 10.94 11.97 13.49
C PRO A 117 11.48 12.60 12.20
N ASP A 118 12.20 11.86 11.36
CA ASP A 118 13.09 12.39 10.31
C ASP A 118 13.14 11.57 9.01
N MET A 119 12.26 10.56 8.84
CA MET A 119 12.26 9.62 7.69
C MET A 119 13.50 8.71 7.61
N LYS A 120 14.37 8.73 8.60
CA LYS A 120 15.58 7.91 8.65
C LYS A 120 15.54 6.88 9.77
N PHE A 121 15.16 7.30 10.98
CA PHE A 121 15.08 6.41 12.14
C PHE A 121 13.64 6.04 12.44
N TRP A 122 13.30 4.75 12.31
CA TRP A 122 11.96 4.21 12.50
C TRP A 122 11.86 3.39 13.79
N GLY A 123 10.83 3.67 14.57
CA GLY A 123 10.59 3.00 15.84
C GLY A 123 9.12 3.05 16.25
N GLU A 124 8.83 2.86 17.52
CA GLU A 124 7.48 2.86 18.09
C GLU A 124 6.52 1.95 17.31
N HIS A 125 7.00 0.74 16.96
CA HIS A 125 6.26 -0.23 16.18
C HIS A 125 4.99 -0.66 16.90
N ARG A 126 3.84 -0.63 16.22
CA ARG A 126 2.54 -1.07 16.74
C ARG A 126 1.88 -1.99 15.74
N HIS A 127 1.26 -3.04 16.24
CA HIS A 127 0.39 -3.91 15.44
C HIS A 127 -0.90 -3.16 15.09
N VAL A 128 -1.34 -3.29 13.84
CA VAL A 128 -2.57 -2.66 13.33
C VAL A 128 -3.62 -3.72 13.00
N MET A 129 -3.26 -4.74 12.21
CA MET A 129 -4.23 -5.68 11.69
C MET A 129 -3.58 -7.03 11.37
N ALA A 130 -4.18 -8.13 11.82
CA ALA A 130 -3.78 -9.50 11.47
C ALA A 130 -4.65 -10.08 10.35
N PRO A 131 -4.20 -11.13 9.64
CA PRO A 131 -5.06 -11.97 8.82
C PRO A 131 -6.25 -12.50 9.62
N THR A 132 -7.37 -12.74 8.95
CA THR A 132 -8.56 -13.30 9.61
C THR A 132 -8.52 -14.82 9.52
N PRO A 133 -8.75 -15.55 10.63
CA PRO A 133 -8.83 -17.01 10.57
C PRO A 133 -9.90 -17.50 9.63
N PHE A 134 -9.62 -18.61 8.93
CA PHE A 134 -10.63 -19.35 8.18
C PHE A 134 -11.63 -20.01 9.15
N PRO A 135 -12.95 -20.03 8.91
CA PRO A 135 -13.63 -19.60 7.68
C PRO A 135 -14.25 -18.19 7.71
N GLU A 136 -14.01 -17.37 8.73
CA GLU A 136 -14.72 -16.09 8.93
C GLU A 136 -14.59 -15.13 7.76
N SER A 137 -13.37 -15.02 7.20
CA SER A 137 -13.11 -14.22 6.02
C SER A 137 -11.95 -14.81 5.22
N ALA A 138 -12.25 -15.89 4.50
CA ALA A 138 -11.25 -16.73 3.85
C ALA A 138 -10.30 -15.97 2.89
N TRP A 139 -10.79 -14.95 2.19
CA TRP A 139 -10.02 -14.21 1.20
C TRP A 139 -8.80 -13.47 1.78
N GLN A 140 -8.74 -13.29 3.09
CA GLN A 140 -7.68 -12.57 3.80
C GLN A 140 -7.05 -13.40 4.93
N CYS A 141 -7.07 -14.72 4.81
CA CYS A 141 -6.65 -15.61 5.90
C CYS A 141 -5.15 -15.96 5.87
N THR A 142 -4.45 -15.79 4.75
CA THR A 142 -3.02 -16.14 4.66
C THR A 142 -2.12 -14.96 5.04
N LYS A 143 -2.35 -13.82 4.44
CA LYS A 143 -1.61 -12.56 4.69
C LYS A 143 -2.42 -11.36 4.21
N ILE A 144 -2.12 -10.20 4.75
CA ILE A 144 -2.72 -8.93 4.36
C ILE A 144 -1.62 -7.89 4.18
N GLY A 145 -1.90 -6.79 3.50
CA GLY A 145 -0.95 -5.69 3.37
C GLY A 145 -1.62 -4.40 2.95
N ALA A 146 -1.13 -3.27 3.45
CA ALA A 146 -1.61 -1.95 3.05
C ALA A 146 -1.46 -1.77 1.54
N GLY A 147 -2.46 -1.19 0.93
CA GLY A 147 -2.52 -0.96 -0.51
C GLY A 147 -2.19 0.47 -0.88
N SER A 148 -3.22 1.29 -1.10
CA SER A 148 -3.06 2.71 -1.39
C SER A 148 -2.75 3.52 -0.14
N VAL A 149 -2.26 4.75 -0.34
CA VAL A 149 -2.17 5.75 0.73
C VAL A 149 -3.57 5.99 1.30
N PRO A 150 -3.77 5.85 2.62
CA PRO A 150 -5.05 6.16 3.25
C PRO A 150 -5.39 7.64 3.12
N PHE A 151 -6.65 7.95 3.00
CA PHE A 151 -7.13 9.32 3.02
C PHE A 151 -8.13 9.55 4.15
N LEU A 152 -8.14 10.76 4.69
CA LEU A 152 -8.97 11.11 5.83
C LEU A 152 -10.43 11.30 5.42
N THR A 153 -11.33 10.72 6.20
CA THR A 153 -12.78 10.88 6.11
C THR A 153 -13.33 11.33 7.48
N ASP A 154 -14.60 11.65 7.55
CA ASP A 154 -15.26 11.96 8.83
C ASP A 154 -15.24 10.78 9.82
N GLU A 155 -15.13 9.55 9.30
CA GLU A 155 -15.11 8.29 10.08
C GLU A 155 -13.71 7.85 10.52
N GLY A 156 -12.65 8.46 9.96
CA GLY A 156 -11.25 8.10 10.16
C GLY A 156 -10.49 7.92 8.85
N TRP A 157 -9.31 7.30 8.92
CA TRP A 157 -8.49 7.01 7.75
C TRP A 157 -9.04 5.81 6.98
N LEU A 158 -9.59 6.05 5.79
CA LEU A 158 -10.01 4.98 4.89
C LEU A 158 -8.77 4.42 4.17
N MET A 159 -8.49 3.14 4.42
CA MET A 159 -7.39 2.38 3.86
C MET A 159 -7.92 1.27 2.97
N PHE A 160 -7.55 1.26 1.69
CA PHE A 160 -7.66 0.06 0.87
C PHE A 160 -6.47 -0.85 1.14
N TYR A 161 -6.73 -2.14 1.29
CA TYR A 161 -5.70 -3.14 1.54
C TYR A 161 -5.96 -4.40 0.71
N HIS A 162 -4.93 -5.20 0.50
CA HIS A 162 -5.10 -6.52 -0.10
C HIS A 162 -5.11 -7.60 0.97
N GLY A 163 -5.98 -8.57 0.78
CA GLY A 163 -5.97 -9.83 1.50
C GLY A 163 -5.60 -10.97 0.54
N VAL A 164 -5.03 -12.02 1.09
CA VAL A 164 -4.52 -13.17 0.33
C VAL A 164 -5.02 -14.46 0.93
N ILE A 165 -5.51 -15.33 0.06
CA ILE A 165 -5.77 -16.73 0.38
C ILE A 165 -4.86 -17.63 -0.45
N THR A 166 -4.36 -18.70 0.17
CA THR A 166 -3.66 -19.78 -0.53
C THR A 166 -4.68 -20.78 -1.06
N THR A 167 -4.62 -21.06 -2.34
CA THR A 167 -5.44 -22.04 -3.04
C THR A 167 -4.58 -23.13 -3.65
N CYS A 168 -5.19 -24.21 -4.15
CA CYS A 168 -4.47 -25.25 -4.89
C CYS A 168 -3.80 -24.73 -6.19
N ASN A 169 -4.25 -23.58 -6.70
CA ASN A 169 -3.69 -22.91 -7.89
C ASN A 169 -2.78 -21.72 -7.53
N GLY A 170 -2.26 -21.65 -6.31
CA GLY A 170 -1.43 -20.54 -5.85
C GLY A 170 -2.19 -19.51 -5.02
N PHE A 171 -1.66 -18.31 -4.96
CA PHE A 171 -2.27 -17.21 -4.22
C PHE A 171 -3.39 -16.53 -5.01
N ARG A 172 -4.42 -16.08 -4.29
CA ARG A 172 -5.42 -15.16 -4.81
C ARG A 172 -5.43 -13.90 -3.96
N TYR A 173 -5.24 -12.76 -4.61
CA TYR A 173 -5.22 -11.44 -3.97
C TYR A 173 -6.53 -10.72 -4.26
N SER A 174 -7.17 -10.20 -3.23
CA SER A 174 -8.42 -9.43 -3.34
C SER A 174 -8.30 -8.16 -2.51
N MET A 175 -9.07 -7.13 -2.88
CA MET A 175 -9.07 -5.83 -2.22
C MET A 175 -10.22 -5.72 -1.23
N GLY A 176 -9.93 -5.23 -0.02
CA GLY A 176 -10.89 -4.79 0.98
C GLY A 176 -10.63 -3.38 1.46
N ALA A 177 -11.43 -2.92 2.42
CA ALA A 177 -11.28 -1.63 3.07
C ALA A 177 -11.24 -1.76 4.59
N ALA A 178 -10.51 -0.87 5.21
CA ALA A 178 -10.42 -0.72 6.66
C ALA A 178 -10.47 0.77 7.04
N ILE A 179 -10.98 1.06 8.23
CA ILE A 179 -11.02 2.41 8.78
C ILE A 179 -10.15 2.42 10.03
N LEU A 180 -9.12 3.28 10.01
CA LEU A 180 -8.25 3.50 11.16
C LEU A 180 -8.68 4.77 11.89
N ASP A 181 -8.42 4.81 13.20
CA ASP A 181 -8.70 5.98 14.02
C ASP A 181 -7.94 7.21 13.50
N LYS A 182 -8.59 8.36 13.47
CA LYS A 182 -8.02 9.58 12.87
C LYS A 182 -6.85 10.15 13.66
N ASP A 183 -6.86 10.03 14.97
CA ASP A 183 -5.84 10.60 15.86
C ASP A 183 -4.76 9.55 16.23
N ASN A 184 -5.14 8.27 16.22
CA ASN A 184 -4.24 7.15 16.46
C ASN A 184 -4.36 6.09 15.35
N PRO A 185 -3.64 6.23 14.24
CA PRO A 185 -3.75 5.32 13.10
C PRO A 185 -3.25 3.89 13.36
N ALA A 186 -2.69 3.62 14.53
CA ALA A 186 -2.42 2.24 14.97
C ALA A 186 -3.69 1.50 15.42
N LYS A 187 -4.80 2.23 15.65
CA LYS A 187 -6.06 1.66 16.09
C LYS A 187 -6.97 1.40 14.90
N LEU A 188 -7.26 0.14 14.65
CA LEU A 188 -8.25 -0.30 13.68
C LEU A 188 -9.66 -0.13 14.26
N LEU A 189 -10.55 0.55 13.55
CA LEU A 189 -11.95 0.76 13.93
C LEU A 189 -12.89 -0.23 13.25
N TYR A 190 -12.71 -0.43 11.94
CA TYR A 190 -13.53 -1.32 11.13
C TYR A 190 -12.71 -1.96 10.01
N ARG A 191 -13.08 -3.16 9.59
CA ARG A 191 -12.53 -3.82 8.40
C ARG A 191 -13.59 -4.69 7.73
N THR A 192 -13.57 -4.74 6.41
CA THR A 192 -14.55 -5.52 5.65
C THR A 192 -14.38 -7.02 5.89
N ARG A 193 -15.49 -7.73 6.08
CA ARG A 193 -15.58 -9.19 6.04
C ARG A 193 -15.45 -9.68 4.61
N GLU A 194 -16.20 -9.05 3.71
CA GLU A 194 -16.20 -9.35 2.29
C GLU A 194 -15.19 -8.48 1.55
N TYR A 195 -14.66 -8.96 0.43
CA TYR A 195 -13.83 -8.14 -0.44
C TYR A 195 -14.68 -7.10 -1.20
N LEU A 196 -14.07 -5.98 -1.56
CA LEU A 196 -14.66 -4.99 -2.45
C LEU A 196 -14.45 -5.37 -3.92
N LEU A 197 -13.26 -5.90 -4.23
CA LEU A 197 -12.90 -6.33 -5.57
C LEU A 197 -12.03 -7.59 -5.49
N ALA A 198 -12.30 -8.56 -6.35
CA ALA A 198 -11.53 -9.79 -6.47
C ALA A 198 -11.31 -10.13 -7.95
N PRO A 199 -10.25 -10.88 -8.29
CA PRO A 199 -9.94 -11.24 -9.67
C PRO A 199 -11.11 -11.94 -10.37
N ALA A 200 -11.57 -11.38 -11.48
CA ALA A 200 -12.66 -11.90 -12.32
C ALA A 200 -12.41 -11.69 -13.81
N ALA A 201 -11.84 -10.55 -14.21
CA ALA A 201 -11.54 -10.26 -15.60
C ALA A 201 -10.31 -11.07 -16.10
N PRO A 202 -10.23 -11.40 -17.39
CA PRO A 202 -9.10 -12.17 -17.93
C PRO A 202 -7.73 -11.58 -17.59
N TYR A 203 -7.59 -10.26 -17.59
CA TYR A 203 -6.34 -9.57 -17.27
C TYR A 203 -6.01 -9.54 -15.76
N GLU A 204 -6.95 -9.93 -14.90
CA GLU A 204 -6.76 -10.13 -13.45
C GLU A 204 -6.44 -11.59 -13.11
N LEU A 205 -6.89 -12.50 -13.97
CA LEU A 205 -6.74 -13.95 -13.79
C LEU A 205 -5.45 -14.50 -14.40
N GLN A 206 -4.89 -13.83 -15.42
CA GLN A 206 -3.74 -14.30 -16.19
C GLN A 206 -2.70 -13.20 -16.36
N GLY A 207 -1.45 -13.48 -16.02
CA GLY A 207 -0.30 -12.58 -16.10
C GLY A 207 0.91 -13.19 -15.39
N ASP A 208 1.89 -12.36 -15.05
CA ASP A 208 3.11 -12.78 -14.36
C ASP A 208 2.81 -13.44 -13.01
N VAL A 209 1.86 -12.88 -12.26
CA VAL A 209 1.28 -13.51 -11.06
C VAL A 209 -0.23 -13.59 -11.24
N PRO A 210 -0.80 -14.74 -11.53
CA PRO A 210 -2.23 -14.88 -11.79
C PRO A 210 -3.08 -14.65 -10.53
N ASN A 211 -4.37 -14.30 -10.73
CA ASN A 211 -5.36 -14.09 -9.67
C ASN A 211 -5.02 -12.93 -8.72
N VAL A 212 -4.62 -11.78 -9.26
CA VAL A 212 -4.23 -10.61 -8.47
C VAL A 212 -5.10 -9.39 -8.79
N VAL A 213 -5.68 -8.83 -7.72
CA VAL A 213 -6.17 -7.45 -7.60
C VAL A 213 -5.44 -6.82 -6.42
N PHE A 214 -4.49 -5.92 -6.72
CA PHE A 214 -3.57 -5.36 -5.74
C PHE A 214 -3.66 -3.82 -5.73
N PRO A 215 -4.39 -3.19 -4.78
CA PRO A 215 -4.57 -1.75 -4.75
C PRO A 215 -3.23 -1.03 -4.52
N CYS A 216 -2.92 -0.04 -5.37
CA CYS A 216 -1.66 0.72 -5.34
C CYS A 216 -1.87 2.19 -5.03
N ALA A 217 -2.92 2.80 -5.58
CA ALA A 217 -3.25 4.20 -5.35
C ALA A 217 -4.76 4.41 -5.27
N ALA A 218 -5.19 5.40 -4.50
CA ALA A 218 -6.57 5.83 -4.43
C ALA A 218 -6.60 7.36 -4.48
N LEU A 219 -7.34 7.91 -5.43
CA LEU A 219 -7.51 9.34 -5.63
C LEU A 219 -8.95 9.74 -5.33
N GLN A 220 -9.11 10.63 -4.37
CA GLN A 220 -10.41 11.18 -4.01
C GLN A 220 -10.79 12.35 -4.92
N ASP A 221 -12.03 12.33 -5.41
CA ASP A 221 -12.65 13.43 -6.16
C ASP A 221 -14.07 13.67 -5.60
N GLY A 222 -14.17 14.55 -4.62
CA GLY A 222 -15.41 14.76 -3.85
C GLY A 222 -15.84 13.48 -3.14
N GLU A 223 -17.06 13.02 -3.45
CA GLU A 223 -17.61 11.76 -2.90
C GLU A 223 -17.15 10.51 -3.65
N ARG A 224 -16.39 10.66 -4.73
CA ARG A 224 -15.91 9.56 -5.55
C ARG A 224 -14.47 9.20 -5.20
N VAL A 225 -14.12 7.96 -5.42
CA VAL A 225 -12.74 7.48 -5.36
C VAL A 225 -12.40 6.69 -6.61
N ALA A 226 -11.23 6.97 -7.18
CA ALA A 226 -10.60 6.18 -8.23
C ALA A 226 -9.50 5.34 -7.60
N VAL A 227 -9.59 4.01 -7.71
CA VAL A 227 -8.59 3.07 -7.18
C VAL A 227 -7.84 2.45 -8.33
N TYR A 228 -6.54 2.70 -8.39
CA TYR A 228 -5.63 2.04 -9.32
C TYR A 228 -5.07 0.79 -8.65
N TYR A 229 -5.11 -0.32 -9.37
CA TYR A 229 -4.64 -1.60 -8.84
C TYR A 229 -3.81 -2.38 -9.87
N GLY A 230 -2.83 -3.11 -9.38
CA GLY A 230 -2.11 -4.10 -10.20
C GLY A 230 -3.03 -5.29 -10.46
N ALA A 231 -3.15 -5.67 -11.73
CA ALA A 231 -3.92 -6.81 -12.18
C ALA A 231 -2.98 -7.87 -12.75
N ALA A 232 -2.96 -9.05 -12.12
CA ALA A 232 -2.10 -10.19 -12.44
C ALA A 232 -0.61 -9.81 -12.64
N ASP A 233 -0.11 -8.80 -11.92
CA ASP A 233 1.24 -8.21 -12.00
C ASP A 233 1.68 -7.83 -13.44
N THR A 234 0.74 -7.57 -14.33
CA THR A 234 1.01 -7.33 -15.75
C THR A 234 0.48 -5.99 -16.23
N VAL A 235 -0.70 -5.57 -15.76
CA VAL A 235 -1.33 -4.31 -16.16
C VAL A 235 -1.85 -3.55 -14.93
N VAL A 236 -2.14 -2.26 -15.13
CA VAL A 236 -2.81 -1.44 -14.12
C VAL A 236 -4.29 -1.33 -14.46
N GLY A 237 -5.14 -1.81 -13.55
CA GLY A 237 -6.58 -1.64 -13.60
C GLY A 237 -7.02 -0.36 -12.89
N LEU A 238 -8.21 0.12 -13.22
CA LEU A 238 -8.84 1.28 -12.61
C LEU A 238 -10.29 0.96 -12.25
N ALA A 239 -10.64 1.15 -10.97
CA ALA A 239 -11.98 0.98 -10.46
C ALA A 239 -12.48 2.29 -9.82
N PHE A 240 -13.78 2.53 -9.91
CA PHE A 240 -14.43 3.68 -9.28
C PHE A 240 -15.42 3.24 -8.23
N GLY A 241 -15.55 4.05 -7.17
CA GLY A 241 -16.53 3.83 -6.12
C GLY A 241 -16.98 5.15 -5.50
N TYR A 242 -17.97 5.06 -4.61
CA TYR A 242 -18.42 6.16 -3.78
C TYR A 242 -17.92 5.96 -2.34
N ILE A 243 -17.25 6.98 -1.80
CA ILE A 243 -16.60 6.91 -0.48
C ILE A 243 -17.65 6.55 0.59
N ARG A 244 -18.79 7.21 0.58
CA ARG A 244 -19.88 6.96 1.53
C ARG A 244 -20.36 5.49 1.50
N GLU A 245 -20.57 4.93 0.33
CA GLU A 245 -21.00 3.53 0.17
C GLU A 245 -19.95 2.55 0.70
N ILE A 246 -18.66 2.83 0.44
CA ILE A 246 -17.53 2.03 0.94
C ILE A 246 -17.44 2.11 2.45
N LEU A 247 -17.59 3.29 3.06
CA LEU A 247 -17.60 3.45 4.51
C LEU A 247 -18.78 2.70 5.17
N GLU A 248 -19.99 2.86 4.64
CA GLU A 248 -21.19 2.16 5.12
C GLU A 248 -21.05 0.64 5.00
N PHE A 249 -20.54 0.17 3.85
CA PHE A 249 -20.26 -1.26 3.63
C PHE A 249 -19.23 -1.78 4.63
N THR A 250 -18.12 -1.05 4.82
CA THR A 250 -17.03 -1.43 5.74
C THR A 250 -17.54 -1.57 7.17
N LYS A 251 -18.32 -0.60 7.64
CA LYS A 251 -18.92 -0.64 9.00
C LYS A 251 -19.94 -1.77 9.16
N ARG A 252 -20.84 -1.91 8.19
CA ARG A 252 -21.93 -2.90 8.23
C ARG A 252 -21.41 -4.34 8.17
N THR A 253 -20.33 -4.58 7.44
CA THR A 253 -19.75 -5.92 7.27
C THR A 253 -18.55 -6.19 8.17
N SER A 254 -18.22 -5.27 9.07
CA SER A 254 -17.02 -5.39 9.91
C SER A 254 -16.98 -6.70 10.69
N ILE A 255 -15.78 -7.24 10.78
CA ILE A 255 -15.45 -8.45 11.57
C ILE A 255 -14.77 -8.12 12.89
N LEU A 256 -14.88 -6.86 13.35
CA LEU A 256 -14.42 -6.39 14.66
C LEU A 256 -15.60 -6.24 15.60
#